data_e2b2433b3134da9bac055514b8cd2667
#
_entry.id   e2b2433b3134da9bac055514b8cd2667
#
_cell.length_a   1.000
_cell.length_b   1.000
_cell.length_c   1.000
_cell.angle_alpha   90.00
_cell.angle_beta   90.00
_cell.angle_gamma   90.00
#
_symmetry.space_group_name_H-M   'P 1'
#
loop_
_entity.id
_entity.type
_entity.pdbx_description
1 polymer ?
#
loop_
_entity_poly.entity_id
_entity_poly.type
_entity_poly.pdbx_seq_one_letter_code
_entity_poly.pdbx_strand_id
1 'polypeptide(L)'
;IDLGSGTLTVKVFKAGSTATGKNNNFEVLGTNMTTALATRSATIAAINLNTAGADQDQAILAPHLDSGQTAWTGVKWGTENQVEWEALVRTSSAIDNQKVWAGLKLTNDQLPQTDADQAYFYFSTDATNGQNFDDFTPWYFIYSVNGTDYLTNTGITVAASTNYHFKISIDSDRKPSIFVNGRQYSVTQTAITAFDGSTEVSGTTQATIATSYSATNANTQKGAAMKNDIDLIPYIGIEAGDGAAASIDVSYSTISRLLFE
;
A
#
# COMPACT_ATOMS: atom_id res chain seq x y z
N ILE A 1 12.09 -12.33 1.26
CA ILE A 1 13.16 -11.96 0.31
C ILE A 1 14.46 -12.38 0.96
N ASP A 2 15.06 -13.45 0.49
CA ASP A 2 16.39 -13.88 0.95
C ASP A 2 17.44 -13.10 0.16
N LEU A 3 18.14 -12.20 0.83
CA LEU A 3 19.22 -11.39 0.28
C LEU A 3 20.59 -12.08 0.43
N GLY A 4 20.63 -13.41 0.51
CA GLY A 4 21.85 -14.19 0.65
C GLY A 4 22.86 -13.92 -0.46
N SER A 5 24.04 -13.45 -0.09
CA SER A 5 25.31 -13.41 -0.83
C SER A 5 25.26 -13.06 -2.32
N GLY A 6 25.01 -11.81 -2.61
CA GLY A 6 25.50 -11.21 -3.88
C GLY A 6 24.74 -11.51 -5.17
N THR A 7 23.83 -12.44 -5.20
CA THR A 7 22.95 -12.69 -6.34
C THR A 7 21.50 -12.67 -5.87
N LEU A 8 20.82 -11.56 -6.13
CA LEU A 8 19.37 -11.51 -5.95
C LEU A 8 18.75 -12.44 -6.97
N THR A 9 18.52 -13.68 -6.59
CA THR A 9 17.62 -14.52 -7.34
C THR A 9 16.22 -14.04 -7.00
N VAL A 10 15.67 -13.14 -7.81
CA VAL A 10 14.24 -12.83 -7.80
C VAL A 10 13.55 -14.12 -8.21
N LYS A 11 13.26 -14.96 -7.22
CA LYS A 11 12.52 -16.19 -7.45
C LYS A 11 11.10 -15.79 -7.84
N VAL A 12 10.97 -15.60 -9.14
CA VAL A 12 9.74 -15.73 -9.89
C VAL A 12 8.60 -14.83 -9.44
N PHE A 13 8.63 -13.64 -9.97
CA PHE A 13 7.41 -12.89 -10.18
C PHE A 13 6.77 -13.44 -11.45
N LYS A 14 5.52 -13.83 -11.41
CA LYS A 14 4.75 -14.14 -12.60
C LYS A 14 3.84 -12.96 -12.88
N ALA A 15 3.96 -12.37 -14.06
CA ALA A 15 2.98 -11.44 -14.57
C ALA A 15 1.77 -12.22 -15.05
N GLY A 16 0.59 -11.89 -14.55
CA GLY A 16 -0.68 -12.43 -15.01
C GLY A 16 -1.03 -13.82 -14.47
N SER A 17 -2.19 -13.95 -14.17
CA SER A 17 -3.16 -14.81 -13.54
C SER A 17 -3.02 -16.34 -13.56
N THR A 18 -1.95 -16.99 -13.86
CA THR A 18 -1.86 -18.45 -13.76
C THR A 18 -0.51 -18.94 -13.30
N ALA A 19 -0.18 -18.70 -12.04
CA ALA A 19 1.00 -19.27 -11.43
C ALA A 19 0.73 -20.71 -11.01
N THR A 20 1.24 -21.66 -11.75
CA THR A 20 1.21 -23.09 -11.41
C THR A 20 2.47 -23.57 -10.69
N GLY A 21 3.15 -22.71 -9.98
CA GLY A 21 4.40 -23.03 -9.30
C GLY A 21 4.28 -22.95 -7.78
N LYS A 22 4.48 -24.05 -7.08
CA LYS A 22 4.41 -24.17 -5.60
C LYS A 22 5.43 -23.33 -4.80
N ASN A 23 6.22 -22.49 -5.45
CA ASN A 23 7.34 -21.78 -4.81
C ASN A 23 7.30 -20.26 -4.99
N ASN A 24 6.21 -19.70 -5.50
CA ASN A 24 6.08 -18.27 -5.72
C ASN A 24 5.30 -17.64 -4.59
N ASN A 25 6.00 -17.00 -3.65
CA ASN A 25 5.37 -16.34 -2.51
C ASN A 25 4.77 -14.98 -2.88
N PHE A 26 5.18 -14.41 -4.02
CA PHE A 26 4.72 -13.10 -4.48
C PHE A 26 4.39 -13.13 -5.96
N GLU A 27 3.45 -12.33 -6.36
CA GLU A 27 3.13 -12.04 -7.75
C GLU A 27 3.28 -10.54 -8.03
N VAL A 28 3.50 -10.22 -9.29
CA VAL A 28 3.49 -8.85 -9.78
C VAL A 28 2.27 -8.70 -10.67
N LEU A 29 1.41 -7.77 -10.31
CA LEU A 29 0.14 -7.47 -10.95
C LEU A 29 0.19 -6.08 -11.58
N GLY A 30 -0.85 -5.71 -12.27
CA GLY A 30 -1.06 -4.37 -12.78
C GLY A 30 -1.35 -4.34 -14.28
N THR A 31 -1.89 -3.22 -14.73
CA THR A 31 -2.15 -2.96 -16.14
C THR A 31 -0.81 -2.92 -16.90
N ASN A 32 -0.71 -3.68 -17.99
CA ASN A 32 0.49 -3.83 -18.82
C ASN A 32 1.76 -4.30 -18.09
N MET A 33 1.61 -4.83 -16.87
CA MET A 33 2.74 -5.32 -16.10
C MET A 33 3.32 -6.60 -16.68
N THR A 34 4.64 -6.66 -16.75
CA THR A 34 5.40 -7.85 -17.11
C THR A 34 6.48 -8.13 -16.05
N THR A 35 6.97 -9.37 -15.99
CA THR A 35 8.05 -9.72 -15.05
C THR A 35 9.36 -8.95 -15.33
N ALA A 36 9.55 -8.46 -16.55
CA ALA A 36 10.70 -7.65 -16.93
C ALA A 36 10.71 -6.26 -16.28
N LEU A 37 9.56 -5.79 -15.81
CA LEU A 37 9.38 -4.49 -15.15
C LEU A 37 9.62 -4.57 -13.64
N ALA A 38 9.67 -5.77 -13.05
CA ALA A 38 10.10 -5.98 -11.67
C ALA A 38 11.57 -6.39 -11.66
N THR A 39 12.46 -5.48 -11.34
CA THR A 39 13.90 -5.67 -11.44
C THR A 39 14.58 -5.45 -10.09
N ARG A 40 15.86 -5.80 -10.01
CA ARG A 40 16.68 -5.39 -8.87
C ARG A 40 16.90 -3.87 -8.94
N SER A 41 16.72 -3.16 -7.83
CA SER A 41 17.10 -1.75 -7.75
C SER A 41 18.61 -1.60 -8.00
N ALA A 42 18.96 -0.57 -8.77
CA ALA A 42 20.37 -0.22 -9.03
C ALA A 42 21.00 0.54 -7.85
N THR A 43 20.22 1.06 -6.95
CA THR A 43 20.64 2.01 -5.91
C THR A 43 20.65 1.44 -4.51
N ILE A 44 19.75 0.52 -4.20
CA ILE A 44 19.59 -0.08 -2.88
C ILE A 44 19.28 -1.58 -2.98
N ALA A 45 19.39 -2.30 -1.88
CA ALA A 45 18.95 -3.70 -1.80
C ALA A 45 17.42 -3.79 -1.79
N ALA A 46 16.80 -3.72 -2.97
CA ALA A 46 15.36 -3.65 -3.15
C ALA A 46 14.92 -4.25 -4.48
N ILE A 47 13.63 -4.52 -4.58
CA ILE A 47 12.95 -4.73 -5.85
C ILE A 47 12.52 -3.36 -6.36
N ASN A 48 12.86 -3.05 -7.59
CA ASN A 48 12.37 -1.89 -8.31
C ASN A 48 11.13 -2.33 -9.10
N LEU A 49 9.99 -1.72 -8.82
CA LEU A 49 8.74 -1.89 -9.55
C LEU A 49 8.63 -0.74 -10.54
N ASN A 50 8.56 -1.05 -11.84
CA ASN A 50 8.40 -0.07 -12.91
C ASN A 50 7.07 -0.30 -13.61
N THR A 51 6.40 0.79 -14.01
CA THR A 51 5.28 0.73 -14.93
C THR A 51 5.77 0.63 -16.38
N ALA A 52 4.91 0.22 -17.30
CA ALA A 52 5.27 0.11 -18.72
C ALA A 52 5.39 1.47 -19.42
N GLY A 53 4.77 2.53 -18.88
CA GLY A 53 4.93 3.90 -19.35
C GLY A 53 3.78 4.44 -20.20
N ALA A 54 2.63 3.77 -20.23
CA ALA A 54 1.38 4.38 -20.66
C ALA A 54 0.63 4.96 -19.45
N ASP A 55 -0.27 5.87 -19.71
CA ASP A 55 -1.21 6.37 -18.71
C ASP A 55 -1.98 5.21 -18.07
N GLN A 56 -2.09 5.22 -16.74
CA GLN A 56 -2.71 4.17 -15.91
C GLN A 56 -2.02 2.80 -15.97
N ASP A 57 -0.79 2.71 -16.48
CA ASP A 57 0.02 1.51 -16.32
C ASP A 57 0.40 1.31 -14.85
N GLN A 58 0.32 0.07 -14.39
CA GLN A 58 0.53 -0.27 -12.97
C GLN A 58 1.61 -1.32 -12.78
N ALA A 59 2.30 -1.23 -11.65
CA ALA A 59 3.19 -2.27 -11.15
C ALA A 59 2.88 -2.52 -9.67
N ILE A 60 2.41 -3.72 -9.33
CA ILE A 60 1.91 -4.07 -8.01
C ILE A 60 2.60 -5.33 -7.52
N LEU A 61 3.11 -5.28 -6.30
CA LEU A 61 3.65 -6.43 -5.57
C LEU A 61 2.63 -6.88 -4.53
N ALA A 62 2.16 -8.11 -4.66
CA ALA A 62 1.24 -8.73 -3.71
C ALA A 62 1.66 -10.17 -3.41
N PRO A 63 1.24 -10.76 -2.28
CA PRO A 63 1.33 -12.20 -2.08
C PRO A 63 0.56 -12.93 -3.17
N HIS A 64 1.09 -14.07 -3.59
CA HIS A 64 0.45 -14.85 -4.63
C HIS A 64 -0.89 -15.43 -4.15
N LEU A 65 -1.97 -14.95 -4.75
CA LEU A 65 -3.35 -15.39 -4.50
C LEU A 65 -3.91 -16.01 -5.78
N ASP A 66 -3.32 -17.10 -6.28
CA ASP A 66 -3.90 -17.78 -7.42
C ASP A 66 -5.28 -18.40 -7.05
N SER A 67 -6.00 -18.87 -8.06
CA SER A 67 -7.31 -19.49 -7.90
C SER A 67 -7.32 -20.66 -6.90
N GLY A 68 -6.18 -21.16 -6.53
CA GLY A 68 -6.03 -22.15 -5.48
C GLY A 68 -5.90 -21.54 -4.09
N GLN A 69 -5.50 -20.29 -3.95
CA GLN A 69 -5.17 -19.61 -2.66
C GLN A 69 -4.49 -20.54 -1.64
N THR A 70 -4.00 -21.66 -2.13
CA THR A 70 -3.58 -22.80 -1.32
C THR A 70 -2.21 -22.58 -0.71
N ALA A 71 -1.42 -21.69 -1.28
CA ALA A 71 -0.15 -21.31 -0.69
C ALA A 71 -0.31 -20.62 0.68
N TRP A 72 -1.47 -20.03 0.92
CA TRP A 72 -1.79 -19.27 2.13
C TRP A 72 -2.88 -19.93 2.98
N THR A 73 -3.36 -21.13 2.63
CA THR A 73 -4.45 -21.82 3.36
C THR A 73 -4.18 -22.15 4.82
N GLY A 74 -3.03 -21.90 5.34
CA GLY A 74 -2.74 -22.09 6.75
C GLY A 74 -2.41 -20.82 7.50
N VAL A 75 -2.26 -19.70 6.79
CA VAL A 75 -1.83 -18.44 7.40
C VAL A 75 -2.78 -17.33 6.97
N LYS A 76 -3.59 -16.90 7.89
CA LYS A 76 -4.52 -15.78 7.71
C LYS A 76 -4.08 -14.63 8.59
N TRP A 77 -4.11 -13.44 8.06
CA TRP A 77 -3.81 -12.21 8.80
C TRP A 77 -5.12 -11.48 9.09
N GLY A 78 -5.93 -12.12 9.92
CA GLY A 78 -7.23 -11.59 10.31
C GLY A 78 -7.11 -10.36 11.21
N THR A 79 -8.00 -9.43 11.01
CA THR A 79 -8.06 -8.18 11.79
C THR A 79 -8.16 -8.43 13.29
N GLU A 80 -8.77 -9.55 13.71
CA GLU A 80 -8.89 -9.98 15.11
C GLU A 80 -7.57 -10.50 15.71
N ASN A 81 -6.57 -10.79 14.88
CA ASN A 81 -5.31 -11.42 15.30
C ASN A 81 -4.18 -10.41 15.58
N GLN A 82 -4.50 -9.15 15.84
CA GLN A 82 -3.50 -8.11 16.09
C GLN A 82 -2.41 -8.08 15.00
N VAL A 83 -2.84 -7.85 13.77
CA VAL A 83 -1.96 -7.81 12.60
C VAL A 83 -1.02 -6.62 12.66
N GLU A 84 0.23 -6.86 12.34
CA GLU A 84 1.24 -5.84 12.17
C GLU A 84 1.90 -5.98 10.80
N TRP A 85 1.89 -4.92 10.01
CA TRP A 85 2.54 -4.86 8.70
C TRP A 85 3.57 -3.73 8.67
N GLU A 86 4.71 -4.00 8.06
CA GLU A 86 5.78 -3.03 7.84
C GLU A 86 6.37 -3.16 6.44
N ALA A 87 6.78 -2.04 5.85
CA ALA A 87 7.55 -2.02 4.62
C ALA A 87 8.51 -0.83 4.57
N LEU A 88 9.61 -1.02 3.85
CA LEU A 88 10.50 0.07 3.46
C LEU A 88 10.36 0.32 1.96
N VAL A 89 9.80 1.47 1.63
CA VAL A 89 9.56 1.92 0.25
C VAL A 89 10.41 3.15 -0.02
N ARG A 90 11.04 3.20 -1.19
CA ARG A 90 11.78 4.38 -1.63
C ARG A 90 11.16 4.93 -2.90
N THR A 91 10.87 6.23 -2.89
CA THR A 91 10.41 6.96 -4.06
C THR A 91 11.51 7.08 -5.12
N SER A 92 11.13 7.15 -6.38
CA SER A 92 12.06 7.41 -7.49
C SER A 92 12.64 8.83 -7.46
N SER A 93 13.56 9.11 -8.36
CA SER A 93 14.15 10.45 -8.52
C SER A 93 13.16 11.48 -9.09
N ALA A 94 12.09 11.03 -9.74
CA ALA A 94 10.95 11.82 -10.17
C ALA A 94 9.69 11.27 -9.51
N ILE A 95 8.85 12.15 -8.98
CA ILE A 95 7.60 11.79 -8.31
C ILE A 95 6.39 12.45 -8.97
N ASP A 96 6.57 13.03 -10.14
CA ASP A 96 5.51 13.70 -10.90
C ASP A 96 4.61 12.65 -11.58
N ASN A 97 3.35 12.97 -11.73
CA ASN A 97 2.35 12.20 -12.49
C ASN A 97 2.32 10.71 -12.15
N GLN A 98 2.24 10.40 -10.86
CA GLN A 98 2.18 9.02 -10.39
C GLN A 98 1.31 8.88 -9.14
N LYS A 99 0.83 7.67 -8.91
CA LYS A 99 0.16 7.26 -7.68
C LYS A 99 0.97 6.12 -7.05
N VAL A 100 1.14 6.17 -5.73
CA VAL A 100 1.84 5.11 -4.99
C VAL A 100 0.99 4.72 -3.79
N TRP A 101 0.93 3.43 -3.52
CA TRP A 101 0.26 2.87 -2.34
C TRP A 101 1.09 1.77 -1.71
N ALA A 102 0.99 1.67 -0.39
CA ALA A 102 1.69 0.66 0.38
C ALA A 102 0.91 0.33 1.66
N GLY A 103 0.49 -0.92 1.83
CA GLY A 103 -0.29 -1.33 2.99
C GLY A 103 -0.96 -2.69 2.85
N LEU A 104 -2.22 -2.74 3.24
CA LEU A 104 -3.02 -3.94 3.38
C LEU A 104 -4.34 -3.83 2.60
N LYS A 105 -4.72 -4.88 1.90
CA LYS A 105 -5.99 -5.00 1.17
C LYS A 105 -6.69 -6.31 1.47
N LEU A 106 -7.98 -6.37 1.18
CA LEU A 106 -8.78 -7.60 1.27
C LEU A 106 -8.53 -8.53 0.07
N THR A 107 -8.38 -7.96 -1.12
CA THR A 107 -8.23 -8.72 -2.37
C THR A 107 -6.98 -8.29 -3.13
N ASN A 108 -6.63 -9.04 -4.18
CA ASN A 108 -5.58 -8.67 -5.13
C ASN A 108 -6.11 -7.88 -6.35
N ASP A 109 -7.30 -7.29 -6.24
CA ASP A 109 -7.80 -6.39 -7.28
C ASP A 109 -6.81 -5.27 -7.54
N GLN A 110 -6.62 -4.94 -8.80
CA GLN A 110 -5.61 -3.96 -9.25
C GLN A 110 -5.92 -2.53 -8.80
N LEU A 111 -7.18 -2.23 -8.52
CA LEU A 111 -7.60 -0.91 -8.04
C LEU A 111 -7.45 -0.85 -6.51
N PRO A 112 -6.55 0.00 -5.97
CA PRO A 112 -6.28 0.01 -4.53
C PRO A 112 -7.47 0.43 -3.68
N GLN A 113 -8.44 1.14 -4.23
CA GLN A 113 -9.55 1.75 -3.50
C GLN A 113 -10.85 0.96 -3.51
N THR A 114 -10.92 -0.17 -4.19
CA THR A 114 -12.20 -0.89 -4.41
C THR A 114 -12.60 -1.81 -3.29
N ASP A 115 -11.69 -2.17 -2.40
CA ASP A 115 -11.98 -3.12 -1.34
C ASP A 115 -12.81 -2.49 -0.22
N ALA A 116 -13.80 -3.22 0.26
CA ALA A 116 -14.64 -2.78 1.37
C ALA A 116 -13.88 -2.68 2.71
N ASP A 117 -12.78 -3.42 2.84
CA ASP A 117 -11.89 -3.41 4.00
C ASP A 117 -10.44 -3.35 3.53
N GLN A 118 -9.72 -2.32 3.93
CA GLN A 118 -8.33 -2.07 3.51
C GLN A 118 -7.68 -1.05 4.45
N ALA A 119 -6.35 -0.96 4.41
CA ALA A 119 -5.59 0.02 5.18
C ALA A 119 -4.22 0.27 4.51
N TYR A 120 -3.97 1.43 3.93
CA TYR A 120 -2.72 1.70 3.22
C TYR A 120 -2.32 3.17 3.23
N PHE A 121 -1.03 3.40 3.08
CA PHE A 121 -0.48 4.72 2.77
C PHE A 121 -0.59 4.98 1.28
N TYR A 122 -0.85 6.23 0.93
CA TYR A 122 -1.12 6.64 -0.43
C TYR A 122 -0.60 8.04 -0.71
N PHE A 123 -0.06 8.28 -1.87
CA PHE A 123 0.06 9.61 -2.44
C PHE A 123 -0.26 9.61 -3.93
N SER A 124 -0.67 10.75 -4.44
CA SER A 124 -0.86 10.97 -5.86
C SER A 124 -0.30 12.33 -6.23
N THR A 125 0.45 12.36 -7.32
CA THR A 125 0.86 13.59 -8.02
C THR A 125 0.26 13.64 -9.42
N ASP A 126 -0.64 12.69 -9.73
CA ASP A 126 -1.35 12.62 -10.99
C ASP A 126 -2.54 13.60 -10.97
N ALA A 127 -2.33 14.77 -11.59
CA ALA A 127 -3.35 15.80 -11.69
C ALA A 127 -4.42 15.52 -12.78
N THR A 128 -4.19 14.53 -13.64
CA THR A 128 -5.03 14.28 -14.83
C THR A 128 -6.11 13.23 -14.57
N ASN A 129 -5.85 12.27 -13.71
CA ASN A 129 -6.73 11.12 -13.48
C ASN A 129 -7.49 11.20 -12.14
N GLY A 130 -8.06 12.36 -11.86
CA GLY A 130 -9.20 12.45 -10.96
C GLY A 130 -8.90 12.25 -9.48
N GLN A 131 -7.78 12.75 -8.99
CA GLN A 131 -7.57 12.82 -7.55
C GLN A 131 -7.91 14.22 -7.06
N ASN A 132 -8.97 14.34 -6.31
CA ASN A 132 -9.33 15.62 -5.70
C ASN A 132 -8.72 15.82 -4.34
N PHE A 133 -7.42 15.73 -4.30
CA PHE A 133 -6.70 16.36 -3.22
C PHE A 133 -6.30 17.76 -3.70
N ASP A 134 -6.68 18.81 -3.01
CA ASP A 134 -6.16 20.17 -3.27
C ASP A 134 -4.64 20.25 -3.07
N ASP A 135 -4.06 19.26 -2.40
CA ASP A 135 -2.63 19.09 -2.19
C ASP A 135 -2.23 17.65 -2.43
N PHE A 136 -1.59 17.38 -3.55
CA PHE A 136 -1.11 16.06 -3.95
C PHE A 136 0.23 15.67 -3.31
N THR A 137 0.80 16.51 -2.50
CA THR A 137 2.18 16.32 -2.01
C THR A 137 2.32 15.53 -0.73
N PRO A 138 1.35 15.45 0.19
CA PRO A 138 1.53 14.64 1.41
C PRO A 138 1.25 13.16 1.18
N TRP A 139 1.83 12.33 2.05
CA TRP A 139 1.35 10.99 2.27
C TRP A 139 0.01 11.03 2.99
N TYR A 140 -0.96 10.31 2.47
CA TYR A 140 -2.23 10.04 3.11
C TYR A 140 -2.25 8.63 3.69
N PHE A 141 -3.03 8.41 4.73
CA PHE A 141 -3.42 7.09 5.17
C PHE A 141 -4.90 6.90 4.93
N ILE A 142 -5.23 5.88 4.17
CA ILE A 142 -6.59 5.52 3.79
C ILE A 142 -6.90 4.18 4.43
N TYR A 143 -8.05 4.09 5.08
CA TYR A 143 -8.58 2.80 5.50
C TYR A 143 -10.07 2.76 5.31
N SER A 144 -10.60 1.56 5.06
CA SER A 144 -12.02 1.33 4.83
C SER A 144 -12.53 0.27 5.79
N VAL A 145 -13.74 0.45 6.27
CA VAL A 145 -14.42 -0.47 7.16
C VAL A 145 -15.80 -0.76 6.58
N ASN A 146 -16.00 -1.98 6.07
CA ASN A 146 -17.26 -2.41 5.48
C ASN A 146 -17.79 -1.41 4.42
N GLY A 147 -16.89 -0.89 3.57
CA GLY A 147 -17.18 0.06 2.51
C GLY A 147 -17.34 1.51 2.96
N THR A 148 -17.02 1.82 4.21
CA THR A 148 -16.94 3.20 4.70
C THR A 148 -15.49 3.64 4.73
N ASP A 149 -15.16 4.72 4.04
CA ASP A 149 -13.80 5.19 3.87
C ASP A 149 -13.43 6.29 4.85
N TYR A 150 -12.15 6.27 5.25
CA TYR A 150 -11.52 7.23 6.15
C TYR A 150 -10.20 7.68 5.57
N LEU A 151 -9.98 8.98 5.50
CA LEU A 151 -8.79 9.57 4.90
C LEU A 151 -8.10 10.49 5.88
N THR A 152 -6.83 10.22 6.16
CA THR A 152 -5.99 11.01 7.05
C THR A 152 -4.83 11.61 6.28
N ASN A 153 -4.69 12.93 6.30
CA ASN A 153 -3.48 13.60 5.84
C ASN A 153 -2.41 13.49 6.93
N THR A 154 -1.28 12.84 6.65
CA THR A 154 -0.19 12.69 7.63
C THR A 154 0.62 13.97 7.82
N GLY A 155 0.49 14.95 6.93
CA GLY A 155 1.33 16.15 6.90
C GLY A 155 2.78 15.90 6.48
N ILE A 156 3.10 14.69 6.01
CA ILE A 156 4.44 14.33 5.52
C ILE A 156 4.49 14.56 4.02
N THR A 157 5.17 15.61 3.60
CA THR A 157 5.40 15.88 2.17
C THR A 157 6.22 14.76 1.54
N VAL A 158 5.72 14.22 0.43
CA VAL A 158 6.47 13.25 -0.36
C VAL A 158 7.68 13.91 -1.01
N ALA A 159 8.82 13.27 -0.92
CA ALA A 159 10.06 13.73 -1.52
C ALA A 159 10.65 12.68 -2.45
N ALA A 160 11.27 13.09 -3.54
CA ALA A 160 11.98 12.22 -4.46
C ALA A 160 13.18 11.53 -3.80
N SER A 161 13.56 10.37 -4.26
CA SER A 161 14.72 9.59 -3.80
C SER A 161 14.76 9.37 -2.29
N THR A 162 13.61 9.29 -1.63
CA THR A 162 13.48 9.25 -0.17
C THR A 162 12.93 7.91 0.31
N ASN A 163 13.54 7.39 1.37
CA ASN A 163 13.08 6.18 2.02
C ASN A 163 11.98 6.50 3.02
N TYR A 164 10.91 5.71 2.96
CA TYR A 164 9.81 5.75 3.92
C TYR A 164 9.65 4.36 4.54
N HIS A 165 9.80 4.28 5.85
CA HIS A 165 9.46 3.11 6.62
C HIS A 165 8.03 3.25 7.11
N PHE A 166 7.13 2.48 6.54
CA PHE A 166 5.73 2.43 6.91
C PHE A 166 5.46 1.27 7.83
N LYS A 167 4.56 1.51 8.80
CA LYS A 167 4.02 0.45 9.66
C LYS A 167 2.54 0.73 9.91
N ILE A 168 1.75 -0.34 9.84
CA ILE A 168 0.34 -0.39 10.24
C ILE A 168 0.23 -1.47 11.31
N SER A 169 -0.35 -1.11 12.46
CA SER A 169 -0.58 -2.04 13.57
C SER A 169 -2.06 -2.02 13.92
N ILE A 170 -2.71 -3.16 13.84
CA ILE A 170 -4.12 -3.36 14.19
C ILE A 170 -4.14 -4.03 15.55
N ASP A 171 -4.74 -3.39 16.54
CA ASP A 171 -4.75 -3.85 17.93
C ASP A 171 -5.86 -4.89 18.22
N SER A 172 -5.97 -5.33 19.47
CA SER A 172 -6.99 -6.28 19.93
C SER A 172 -8.42 -5.77 19.76
N ASP A 173 -8.62 -4.45 19.70
CA ASP A 173 -9.90 -3.81 19.42
C ASP A 173 -10.11 -3.60 17.92
N ARG A 174 -9.21 -4.13 17.09
CA ARG A 174 -9.17 -3.98 15.62
C ARG A 174 -8.99 -2.53 15.14
N LYS A 175 -8.40 -1.67 15.96
CA LYS A 175 -8.17 -0.26 15.62
C LYS A 175 -6.79 -0.09 14.99
N PRO A 176 -6.69 0.48 13.78
CA PRO A 176 -5.41 0.74 13.16
C PRO A 176 -4.67 1.90 13.82
N SER A 177 -3.37 1.71 14.02
CA SER A 177 -2.38 2.72 14.34
C SER A 177 -1.35 2.75 13.23
N ILE A 178 -0.83 3.93 12.90
CA ILE A 178 0.13 4.11 11.81
C ILE A 178 1.42 4.76 12.29
N PHE A 179 2.51 4.35 11.65
CA PHE A 179 3.83 4.90 11.91
C PHE A 179 4.53 5.18 10.58
N VAL A 180 5.23 6.30 10.51
CA VAL A 180 6.13 6.63 9.40
C VAL A 180 7.49 7.00 9.97
N ASN A 181 8.53 6.32 9.51
CA ASN A 181 9.90 6.49 10.00
C ASN A 181 10.01 6.39 11.53
N GLY A 182 9.28 5.45 12.12
CA GLY A 182 9.26 5.19 13.56
C GLY A 182 8.41 6.15 14.41
N ARG A 183 7.79 7.16 13.81
CA ARG A 183 6.90 8.10 14.50
C ARG A 183 5.44 7.70 14.29
N GLN A 184 4.68 7.65 15.37
CA GLN A 184 3.24 7.40 15.32
C GLN A 184 2.48 8.67 14.94
N TYR A 185 1.44 8.50 14.14
CA TYR A 185 0.51 9.56 13.72
C TYR A 185 -0.90 9.23 14.15
N SER A 186 -1.69 10.26 14.47
CA SER A 186 -3.10 10.09 14.74
C SER A 186 -3.86 9.72 13.46
N VAL A 187 -4.87 8.89 13.59
CA VAL A 187 -5.74 8.44 12.49
C VAL A 187 -7.14 9.00 12.71
N THR A 188 -7.74 9.56 11.66
CA THR A 188 -9.10 10.07 11.76
C THR A 188 -10.12 8.94 11.96
N GLN A 189 -11.19 9.25 12.68
CA GLN A 189 -12.39 8.41 12.75
C GLN A 189 -13.58 9.07 12.04
N THR A 190 -13.33 10.16 11.32
CA THR A 190 -14.35 10.83 10.52
C THR A 190 -14.40 10.21 9.14
N ALA A 191 -15.53 9.61 8.81
CA ALA A 191 -15.76 9.04 7.50
C ALA A 191 -15.79 10.11 6.41
N ILE A 192 -15.35 9.75 5.23
CA ILE A 192 -15.50 10.56 4.03
C ILE A 192 -16.55 9.93 3.10
N THR A 193 -17.06 10.72 2.17
CA THR A 193 -17.90 10.19 1.10
C THR A 193 -17.02 9.51 0.08
N ALA A 194 -17.12 8.22 -0.04
CA ALA A 194 -16.43 7.31 -0.95
C ALA A 194 -15.13 7.83 -1.60
N PHE A 195 -14.03 7.14 -1.34
CA PHE A 195 -12.77 7.32 -2.05
C PHE A 195 -12.65 6.21 -3.11
N ASP A 196 -12.79 6.53 -4.37
CA ASP A 196 -12.68 5.57 -5.48
C ASP A 196 -11.37 5.68 -6.27
N GLY A 197 -10.52 6.63 -5.90
CA GLY A 197 -9.20 6.84 -6.51
C GLY A 197 -9.21 7.27 -7.99
N SER A 198 -10.32 7.17 -8.65
CA SER A 198 -10.48 7.54 -10.06
C SER A 198 -11.37 8.75 -10.25
N THR A 199 -12.31 8.94 -9.36
CA THR A 199 -13.20 10.08 -9.36
C THR A 199 -12.90 10.99 -8.18
N GLU A 200 -13.08 12.24 -8.44
CA GLU A 200 -13.15 13.28 -7.46
C GLU A 200 -13.99 12.82 -6.28
N VAL A 201 -13.43 12.82 -5.09
CA VAL A 201 -14.24 12.70 -3.87
C VAL A 201 -15.05 13.99 -3.78
N SER A 202 -16.19 13.98 -4.44
CA SER A 202 -17.04 15.15 -4.61
C SER A 202 -17.33 15.81 -3.26
N GLY A 203 -16.93 17.07 -3.12
CA GLY A 203 -17.12 17.85 -1.92
C GLY A 203 -16.11 17.61 -0.80
N THR A 204 -15.10 16.76 -0.98
CA THR A 204 -14.01 16.62 -0.02
C THR A 204 -12.88 17.53 -0.44
N THR A 205 -12.85 18.71 0.11
CA THR A 205 -11.67 19.59 0.00
C THR A 205 -10.63 19.14 1.02
N GLN A 206 -9.38 19.47 0.80
CA GLN A 206 -8.31 19.22 1.77
C GLN A 206 -8.65 19.73 3.19
N ALA A 207 -9.44 20.79 3.28
CA ALA A 207 -9.91 21.33 4.54
C ALA A 207 -10.83 20.37 5.33
N THR A 208 -11.46 19.40 4.67
CA THR A 208 -12.28 18.37 5.32
C THR A 208 -11.51 17.09 5.64
N ILE A 209 -10.28 16.98 5.15
CA ILE A 209 -9.39 15.84 5.46
C ILE A 209 -8.73 16.11 6.80
N ALA A 210 -8.91 15.21 7.76
CA ALA A 210 -8.29 15.36 9.06
C ALA A 210 -6.76 15.29 8.93
N THR A 211 -6.08 16.39 9.30
CA THR A 211 -4.62 16.41 9.39
C THR A 211 -4.19 15.74 10.69
N SER A 212 -3.37 14.72 10.57
CA SER A 212 -2.80 14.04 11.72
C SER A 212 -1.45 14.64 12.10
N TYR A 213 -1.22 14.71 13.38
CA TYR A 213 0.05 15.14 13.91
C TYR A 213 0.82 13.95 14.45
N SER A 214 2.14 13.99 14.30
CA SER A 214 3.01 13.10 15.03
C SER A 214 2.71 13.25 16.51
N ALA A 215 2.27 12.17 17.14
CA ALA A 215 2.05 12.19 18.57
C ALA A 215 3.38 12.18 19.30
N THR A 216 3.58 13.19 20.10
CA THR A 216 4.66 13.22 21.08
C THR A 216 4.21 12.72 22.46
N ASN A 217 2.96 12.31 22.58
CA ASN A 217 2.35 11.93 23.85
C ASN A 217 1.42 10.70 23.70
N ALA A 218 0.94 10.19 24.83
CA ALA A 218 0.13 8.97 24.95
C ALA A 218 -1.28 9.05 24.33
N ASN A 219 -1.66 10.14 23.71
CA ASN A 219 -3.01 10.40 23.20
C ASN A 219 -3.11 10.36 21.69
N THR A 220 -2.29 9.56 21.01
CA THR A 220 -2.44 9.35 19.57
C THR A 220 -3.77 8.65 19.30
N GLN A 221 -4.61 9.29 18.51
CA GLN A 221 -5.87 8.69 18.11
C GLN A 221 -5.62 7.53 17.16
N LYS A 222 -6.22 6.37 17.46
CA LYS A 222 -6.31 5.24 16.55
C LYS A 222 -7.52 5.39 15.62
N GLY A 223 -7.51 4.68 14.52
CA GLY A 223 -8.66 4.62 13.61
C GLY A 223 -9.90 3.99 14.24
N ALA A 224 -11.00 4.01 13.51
CA ALA A 224 -12.19 3.24 13.84
C ALA A 224 -11.87 1.73 13.79
N ALA A 225 -12.60 0.93 14.57
CA ALA A 225 -12.40 -0.52 14.59
C ALA A 225 -12.75 -1.12 13.22
N MET A 226 -11.80 -1.86 12.64
CA MET A 226 -12.03 -2.62 11.42
C MET A 226 -13.03 -3.75 11.66
N LYS A 227 -13.64 -4.25 10.60
CA LYS A 227 -14.56 -5.38 10.66
C LYS A 227 -13.86 -6.62 11.21
N ASN A 228 -14.57 -7.43 11.96
CA ASN A 228 -14.07 -8.69 12.49
C ASN A 228 -13.97 -9.75 11.39
N ASP A 229 -13.02 -10.67 11.54
CA ASP A 229 -12.84 -11.83 10.65
C ASP A 229 -12.58 -11.43 9.18
N ILE A 230 -11.75 -10.41 8.99
CA ILE A 230 -11.29 -9.94 7.69
C ILE A 230 -9.80 -10.26 7.54
N ASP A 231 -9.48 -11.13 6.60
CA ASP A 231 -8.10 -11.44 6.24
C ASP A 231 -7.54 -10.37 5.28
N LEU A 232 -6.45 -9.72 5.68
CA LEU A 232 -5.77 -8.70 4.89
C LEU A 232 -4.46 -9.22 4.32
N ILE A 233 -4.08 -8.73 3.16
CA ILE A 233 -2.83 -9.07 2.48
C ILE A 233 -1.96 -7.83 2.27
N PRO A 234 -0.62 -7.96 2.35
CA PRO A 234 0.28 -6.91 1.90
C PRO A 234 0.06 -6.54 0.44
N TYR A 235 0.04 -5.24 0.14
CA TYR A 235 -0.23 -4.72 -1.18
C TYR A 235 0.53 -3.42 -1.41
N ILE A 236 1.52 -3.44 -2.30
CA ILE A 236 2.37 -2.28 -2.60
C ILE A 236 2.38 -2.06 -4.09
N GLY A 237 2.14 -0.85 -4.55
CA GLY A 237 2.12 -0.59 -5.98
C GLY A 237 2.34 0.86 -6.37
N ILE A 238 2.47 1.02 -7.67
CA ILE A 238 2.63 2.30 -8.34
C ILE A 238 1.84 2.31 -9.64
N GLU A 239 1.30 3.47 -9.99
CA GLU A 239 0.61 3.75 -11.25
C GLU A 239 1.22 4.98 -11.92
N ALA A 240 1.40 4.91 -13.23
CA ALA A 240 1.81 6.04 -14.06
C ALA A 240 0.59 6.90 -14.42
N GLY A 241 0.72 8.21 -14.37
CA GLY A 241 -0.38 9.16 -14.60
C GLY A 241 -0.36 9.90 -15.93
N ASP A 242 0.68 9.78 -16.77
CA ASP A 242 0.78 10.60 -17.98
C ASP A 242 1.56 9.98 -19.14
N GLY A 243 1.66 8.68 -19.22
CA GLY A 243 2.40 8.02 -20.28
C GLY A 243 3.92 8.05 -20.13
N ALA A 244 4.43 8.42 -18.97
CA ALA A 244 5.82 8.23 -18.57
C ALA A 244 5.95 7.09 -17.57
N ALA A 245 6.97 6.27 -17.72
CA ALA A 245 7.22 5.18 -16.77
C ALA A 245 7.51 5.73 -15.36
N ALA A 246 6.80 5.23 -14.37
CA ALA A 246 7.01 5.53 -12.98
C ALA A 246 7.65 4.34 -12.24
N SER A 247 8.35 4.58 -11.15
CA SER A 247 8.98 3.50 -10.39
C SER A 247 9.08 3.76 -8.90
N ILE A 248 9.07 2.68 -8.12
CA ILE A 248 9.39 2.66 -6.68
C ILE A 248 10.31 1.49 -6.37
N ASP A 249 11.11 1.64 -5.32
CA ASP A 249 11.90 0.55 -4.76
C ASP A 249 11.23 0.00 -3.49
N VAL A 250 11.11 -1.31 -3.37
CA VAL A 250 10.60 -2.00 -2.17
C VAL A 250 11.72 -2.86 -1.58
N SER A 251 12.27 -2.44 -0.45
CA SER A 251 13.37 -3.16 0.20
C SER A 251 12.89 -4.37 0.97
N TYR A 252 11.81 -4.23 1.70
CA TYR A 252 11.14 -5.34 2.37
C TYR A 252 9.65 -5.03 2.59
N SER A 253 8.90 -6.08 2.76
CA SER A 253 7.54 -6.04 3.29
C SER A 253 7.35 -7.24 4.20
N THR A 254 6.89 -7.00 5.41
CA THR A 254 6.64 -8.05 6.41
C THR A 254 5.23 -7.91 6.97
N ILE A 255 4.64 -9.04 7.32
CA ILE A 255 3.37 -9.08 8.01
C ILE A 255 3.46 -10.15 9.11
N SER A 256 2.94 -9.82 10.27
CA SER A 256 2.89 -10.70 11.43
C SER A 256 1.54 -10.61 12.11
N ARG A 257 1.25 -11.60 12.94
CA ARG A 257 0.05 -11.64 13.78
C ARG A 257 0.36 -12.30 15.12
N LEU A 258 -0.42 -12.00 16.12
CA LEU A 258 -0.45 -12.78 17.34
C LEU A 258 -1.16 -14.11 17.09
N LEU A 259 -0.54 -15.20 17.54
CA LEU A 259 -1.20 -16.50 17.63
C LEU A 259 -1.75 -16.60 19.06
N PHE A 260 -3.06 -16.66 19.18
CA PHE A 260 -3.67 -17.04 20.46
C PHE A 260 -3.67 -18.57 20.52
N GLU A 261 -3.05 -19.11 21.56
CA GLU A 261 -3.16 -20.54 21.91
C GLU A 261 -4.53 -20.84 22.54
#